data_3fc07b8ac1c01b899a867be5832a0e08
#
_entry.id   3fc07b8ac1c01b899a867be5832a0e08
#
_cell.length_a   1.000
_cell.length_b   1.000
_cell.length_c   1.000
_cell.angle_alpha   90.00
_cell.angle_beta   90.00
_cell.angle_gamma   90.00
#
_symmetry.space_group_name_H-M   'P 1'
#
loop_
_entity.id
_entity.type
_entity.pdbx_description
1 polymer ?
#
loop_
_entity_poly.entity_id
_entity_poly.type
_entity_poly.pdbx_seq_one_letter_code
_entity_poly.pdbx_strand_id
1 'polypeptide(L)'
;MTDLKSPQTDQPTSSFDEVLPAHSAALYREFQAGRVIVRELWDNNRSELVANPLYNLLYNHLSHFRTFYEHLGCLLVFNDEGSFFFLKESSDDEAEEHDENAFRVQVVLLLIGRYFARSGRDLEYLARPDAGLGEQDLVAMGADDEYLEILRAARFEKGLSEALDYLVKRNLMFSSGANRYFLSSAGMHFLEELVREYEQA
;
A
#
# COMPACT_ATOMS: atom_id res chain seq x y z
N MET A 1 -16.59 64.78 2.76
CA MET A 1 -16.90 63.43 3.27
C MET A 1 -16.07 62.45 2.46
N THR A 2 -14.95 62.06 3.03
CA THR A 2 -13.95 61.20 2.37
C THR A 2 -14.08 59.82 3.00
N ASP A 3 -14.64 58.91 2.24
CA ASP A 3 -14.77 57.50 2.67
C ASP A 3 -13.38 56.85 2.76
N LEU A 4 -12.91 56.65 3.97
CA LEU A 4 -11.75 55.82 4.29
C LEU A 4 -12.14 54.34 4.12
N LYS A 5 -11.82 53.76 2.95
CA LYS A 5 -11.86 52.36 2.70
C LYS A 5 -10.77 51.71 3.54
N SER A 6 -11.17 50.96 4.59
CA SER A 6 -10.25 50.17 5.40
C SER A 6 -9.53 49.17 4.51
N PRO A 7 -8.21 48.93 4.68
CA PRO A 7 -7.50 47.92 3.94
C PRO A 7 -8.03 46.53 4.41
N GLN A 8 -8.56 45.72 3.48
CA GLN A 8 -8.78 44.31 3.69
C GLN A 8 -7.42 43.71 3.94
N THR A 9 -7.20 43.28 5.17
CA THR A 9 -6.04 42.46 5.53
C THR A 9 -6.27 41.11 4.88
N ASP A 10 -5.53 40.80 3.80
CA ASP A 10 -5.39 39.45 3.28
C ASP A 10 -4.80 38.57 4.39
N GLN A 11 -5.65 37.93 5.17
CA GLN A 11 -5.20 36.89 6.05
C GLN A 11 -4.78 35.70 5.17
N PRO A 12 -3.59 35.11 5.38
CA PRO A 12 -3.19 33.96 4.62
C PRO A 12 -4.25 32.86 4.81
N THR A 13 -4.87 32.45 3.73
CA THR A 13 -5.84 31.36 3.73
C THR A 13 -5.15 30.14 4.31
N SER A 14 -5.71 29.57 5.37
CA SER A 14 -5.17 28.35 5.97
C SER A 14 -5.28 27.21 4.97
N SER A 15 -4.23 26.38 4.82
CA SER A 15 -4.29 25.20 3.97
C SER A 15 -5.40 24.20 4.39
N PHE A 16 -5.89 24.33 5.63
CA PHE A 16 -7.05 23.57 6.13
C PHE A 16 -8.38 24.03 5.51
N ASP A 17 -8.47 25.23 4.95
CA ASP A 17 -9.67 25.72 4.28
C ASP A 17 -9.84 25.08 2.88
N GLU A 18 -8.76 24.54 2.32
CA GLU A 18 -8.74 23.90 1.00
C GLU A 18 -9.09 22.41 1.04
N VAL A 19 -8.97 21.76 2.20
CA VAL A 19 -9.19 20.33 2.38
C VAL A 19 -10.35 20.07 3.33
N LEU A 20 -11.39 19.38 2.86
CA LEU A 20 -12.54 19.04 3.70
C LEU A 20 -12.12 18.11 4.85
N PRO A 21 -12.57 18.35 6.11
CA PRO A 21 -12.27 17.49 7.26
C PRO A 21 -12.61 16.02 7.04
N ALA A 22 -13.70 15.73 6.31
CA ALA A 22 -14.10 14.38 5.98
C ALA A 22 -13.05 13.62 5.13
N HIS A 23 -12.34 14.33 4.26
CA HIS A 23 -11.28 13.76 3.43
C HIS A 23 -10.03 13.44 4.27
N SER A 24 -9.62 14.34 5.15
CA SER A 24 -8.52 14.10 6.08
C SER A 24 -8.82 12.91 7.00
N ALA A 25 -10.06 12.82 7.51
CA ALA A 25 -10.51 11.71 8.33
C ALA A 25 -10.57 10.38 7.56
N ALA A 26 -10.87 10.39 6.25
CA ALA A 26 -10.82 9.21 5.42
C ALA A 26 -9.38 8.71 5.24
N LEU A 27 -8.45 9.60 4.89
CA LEU A 27 -7.02 9.29 4.77
C LEU A 27 -6.44 8.75 6.09
N TYR A 28 -6.76 9.41 7.20
CA TYR A 28 -6.29 8.97 8.50
C TYR A 28 -6.72 7.51 8.81
N ARG A 29 -7.98 7.16 8.53
CA ARG A 29 -8.48 5.78 8.72
C ARG A 29 -7.78 4.75 7.83
N GLU A 30 -7.46 5.10 6.59
CA GLU A 30 -6.70 4.22 5.70
C GLU A 30 -5.30 3.96 6.25
N PHE A 31 -4.58 5.01 6.64
CA PHE A 31 -3.24 4.87 7.19
C PHE A 31 -3.22 4.15 8.55
N GLN A 32 -4.19 4.42 9.43
CA GLN A 32 -4.33 3.69 10.71
C GLN A 32 -4.64 2.20 10.50
N ALA A 33 -5.25 1.83 9.39
CA ALA A 33 -5.44 0.44 9.02
C ALA A 33 -4.17 -0.20 8.39
N GLY A 34 -3.05 0.51 8.35
CA GLY A 34 -1.78 0.07 7.76
C GLY A 34 -1.83 -0.05 6.23
N ARG A 35 -2.71 0.72 5.57
CA ARG A 35 -2.86 0.68 4.11
C ARG A 35 -1.95 1.68 3.44
N VAL A 36 -1.37 1.26 2.32
CA VAL A 36 -0.76 2.19 1.37
C VAL A 36 -1.84 2.81 0.48
N ILE A 37 -1.66 4.06 0.10
CA ILE A 37 -2.58 4.76 -0.81
C ILE A 37 -2.01 4.69 -2.21
N VAL A 38 -2.45 3.70 -2.98
CA VAL A 38 -2.04 3.48 -4.36
C VAL A 38 -2.83 4.38 -5.32
N ARG A 39 -2.26 4.66 -6.48
CA ARG A 39 -2.86 5.52 -7.51
C ARG A 39 -4.18 4.98 -8.05
N GLU A 40 -4.28 3.66 -8.19
CA GLU A 40 -5.45 2.97 -8.75
C GLU A 40 -5.90 1.85 -7.81
N LEU A 41 -7.19 1.61 -7.74
CA LEU A 41 -7.83 0.54 -6.98
C LEU A 41 -8.56 -0.40 -7.94
N TRP A 42 -8.63 -1.68 -7.59
CA TRP A 42 -9.41 -2.64 -8.35
C TRP A 42 -10.91 -2.53 -8.05
N ASP A 43 -11.71 -2.27 -9.08
CA ASP A 43 -13.18 -2.32 -9.00
C ASP A 43 -13.67 -3.70 -9.47
N ASN A 44 -14.11 -4.53 -8.53
CA ASN A 44 -14.62 -5.87 -8.82
C ASN A 44 -15.89 -5.87 -9.67
N ASN A 45 -16.70 -4.80 -9.64
CA ASN A 45 -17.94 -4.72 -10.42
C ASN A 45 -17.67 -4.44 -11.91
N ARG A 46 -16.63 -3.64 -12.18
CA ARG A 46 -16.21 -3.28 -13.53
C ARG A 46 -15.11 -4.17 -14.07
N SER A 47 -14.44 -4.93 -13.20
CA SER A 47 -13.25 -5.71 -13.52
C SER A 47 -12.15 -4.86 -14.16
N GLU A 48 -11.92 -3.67 -13.63
CA GLU A 48 -10.93 -2.70 -14.08
C GLU A 48 -10.27 -1.94 -12.93
N LEU A 49 -9.08 -1.39 -13.18
CA LEU A 49 -8.43 -0.46 -12.28
C LEU A 49 -9.07 0.93 -12.44
N VAL A 50 -9.45 1.54 -11.32
CA VAL A 50 -10.06 2.88 -11.26
C VAL A 50 -9.20 3.82 -10.42
N ALA A 51 -9.17 5.10 -10.80
CA ALA A 51 -8.41 6.10 -10.07
C ALA A 51 -8.85 6.19 -8.60
N ASN A 52 -7.87 6.22 -7.70
CA ASN A 52 -8.11 6.37 -6.27
C ASN A 52 -8.26 7.86 -5.92
N PRO A 53 -9.43 8.32 -5.48
CA PRO A 53 -9.65 9.73 -5.14
C PRO A 53 -8.78 10.19 -3.95
N LEU A 54 -8.43 9.30 -3.01
CA LEU A 54 -7.56 9.63 -1.88
C LEU A 54 -6.11 9.86 -2.33
N TYR A 55 -5.63 9.12 -3.33
CA TYR A 55 -4.32 9.37 -3.93
C TYR A 55 -4.27 10.76 -4.59
N ASN A 56 -5.28 11.08 -5.40
CA ASN A 56 -5.36 12.39 -6.06
C ASN A 56 -5.44 13.53 -5.04
N LEU A 57 -6.16 13.34 -3.94
CA LEU A 57 -6.24 14.30 -2.85
C LEU A 57 -4.86 14.55 -2.21
N LEU A 58 -4.13 13.48 -1.86
CA LEU A 58 -2.78 13.58 -1.31
C LEU A 58 -1.81 14.26 -2.27
N TYR A 59 -1.86 13.88 -3.55
CA TYR A 59 -0.98 14.40 -4.58
C TYR A 59 -1.19 15.90 -4.79
N ASN A 60 -2.45 16.36 -4.85
CA ASN A 60 -2.80 17.75 -5.07
C ASN A 60 -2.54 18.64 -3.84
N HIS A 61 -2.58 18.08 -2.63
CA HIS A 61 -2.39 18.83 -1.37
C HIS A 61 -1.21 18.27 -0.55
N LEU A 62 -0.15 17.85 -1.24
CA LEU A 62 0.96 17.12 -0.62
C LEU A 62 1.64 17.89 0.51
N SER A 63 1.88 19.20 0.35
CA SER A 63 2.50 20.03 1.39
C SER A 63 1.63 20.13 2.64
N HIS A 64 0.30 20.28 2.47
CA HIS A 64 -0.65 20.30 3.57
C HIS A 64 -0.58 18.99 4.38
N PHE A 65 -0.68 17.85 3.71
CA PHE A 65 -0.69 16.54 4.39
C PHE A 65 0.66 16.19 4.99
N ARG A 66 1.78 16.57 4.38
CA ARG A 66 3.11 16.42 4.98
C ARG A 66 3.20 17.14 6.31
N THR A 67 2.86 18.42 6.35
CA THR A 67 2.85 19.21 7.58
C THR A 67 1.87 18.65 8.60
N PHE A 68 0.67 18.24 8.16
CA PHE A 68 -0.34 17.64 9.05
C PHE A 68 0.17 16.37 9.73
N TYR A 69 0.74 15.42 8.99
CA TYR A 69 1.24 14.17 9.55
C TYR A 69 2.54 14.36 10.35
N GLU A 70 3.39 15.31 9.98
CA GLU A 70 4.57 15.68 10.77
C GLU A 70 4.18 16.16 12.17
N HIS A 71 3.12 16.95 12.31
CA HIS A 71 2.57 17.34 13.61
C HIS A 71 1.99 16.16 14.42
N LEU A 72 1.71 15.05 13.79
CA LEU A 72 1.28 13.79 14.43
C LEU A 72 2.46 12.84 14.70
N GLY A 73 3.70 13.27 14.48
CA GLY A 73 4.89 12.42 14.64
C GLY A 73 5.07 11.39 13.53
N CYS A 74 4.44 11.61 12.37
CA CYS A 74 4.52 10.69 11.23
C CYS A 74 5.15 11.38 10.01
N LEU A 75 5.88 10.63 9.22
CA LEU A 75 6.43 11.07 7.93
C LEU A 75 5.55 10.53 6.80
N LEU A 76 4.92 11.44 6.03
CA LEU A 76 4.22 11.07 4.80
C LEU A 76 5.22 10.91 3.66
N VAL A 77 5.44 9.66 3.26
CA VAL A 77 6.35 9.30 2.17
C VAL A 77 5.56 9.14 0.88
N PHE A 78 6.06 9.75 -0.19
CA PHE A 78 5.59 9.54 -1.55
C PHE A 78 6.65 8.75 -2.32
N ASN A 79 6.28 7.56 -2.80
CA ASN A 79 7.10 6.80 -3.75
C ASN A 79 6.60 7.09 -5.16
N ASP A 80 7.45 7.77 -5.96
CA ASP A 80 7.09 8.18 -7.33
C ASP A 80 7.12 7.01 -8.30
N GLU A 81 8.10 6.10 -8.18
CA GLU A 81 8.25 4.93 -9.05
C GLU A 81 7.05 3.99 -8.92
N GLY A 82 6.65 3.64 -7.70
CA GLY A 82 5.48 2.79 -7.45
C GLY A 82 4.15 3.54 -7.44
N SER A 83 4.16 4.87 -7.55
CA SER A 83 2.96 5.73 -7.50
C SER A 83 2.06 5.45 -6.30
N PHE A 84 2.61 5.52 -5.08
CA PHE A 84 1.87 5.31 -3.84
C PHE A 84 2.37 6.18 -2.69
N PHE A 85 1.52 6.32 -1.66
CA PHE A 85 1.85 6.99 -0.41
C PHE A 85 1.76 6.02 0.76
N PHE A 86 2.62 6.22 1.75
CA PHE A 86 2.54 5.52 3.04
C PHE A 86 3.00 6.43 4.18
N LEU A 87 2.62 6.09 5.41
CA LEU A 87 3.14 6.73 6.60
C LEU A 87 4.27 5.90 7.21
N LYS A 88 5.31 6.61 7.65
CA LYS A 88 6.38 6.08 8.48
C LYS A 88 6.34 6.84 9.80
N GLU A 89 6.41 6.15 10.92
CA GLU A 89 6.51 6.78 12.24
C GLU A 89 7.90 7.37 12.45
N SER A 90 7.95 8.51 13.14
CA SER A 90 9.20 9.23 13.39
C SER A 90 9.90 8.83 14.69
N SER A 91 9.27 7.97 15.53
CA SER A 91 9.81 7.56 16.82
C SER A 91 10.55 6.24 16.74
N ASP A 92 11.72 6.18 17.40
CA ASP A 92 12.52 4.95 17.51
C ASP A 92 11.88 3.89 18.45
N ASP A 93 10.93 4.30 19.31
CA ASP A 93 10.34 3.42 20.33
C ASP A 93 9.30 2.42 19.79
N GLU A 94 8.76 2.65 18.57
CA GLU A 94 7.79 1.77 17.93
C GLU A 94 8.41 0.97 16.75
N ALA A 95 9.73 0.98 16.63
CA ALA A 95 10.48 0.32 15.56
C ALA A 95 10.22 -1.19 15.52
N GLU A 96 10.02 -1.85 16.66
CA GLU A 96 9.84 -3.31 16.75
C GLU A 96 8.50 -3.78 16.12
N GLU A 97 7.39 -3.07 16.33
CA GLU A 97 6.09 -3.44 15.77
C GLU A 97 6.02 -3.16 14.25
N HIS A 98 6.66 -2.07 13.83
CA HIS A 98 6.83 -1.74 12.41
C HIS A 98 7.69 -2.76 11.69
N ASP A 99 8.78 -3.20 12.31
CA ASP A 99 9.66 -4.25 11.80
C ASP A 99 8.91 -5.57 11.61
N GLU A 100 8.03 -5.96 12.54
CA GLU A 100 7.24 -7.18 12.41
C GLU A 100 6.25 -7.11 11.23
N ASN A 101 5.55 -5.98 11.07
CA ASN A 101 4.64 -5.80 9.95
C ASN A 101 5.36 -5.76 8.59
N ALA A 102 6.51 -5.09 8.51
CA ALA A 102 7.35 -5.05 7.33
C ALA A 102 7.87 -6.45 7.00
N PHE A 103 8.40 -7.17 7.99
CA PHE A 103 8.88 -8.54 7.84
C PHE A 103 7.78 -9.47 7.31
N ARG A 104 6.56 -9.40 7.84
CA ARG A 104 5.42 -10.21 7.35
C ARG A 104 5.10 -9.92 5.89
N VAL A 105 5.10 -8.65 5.47
CA VAL A 105 4.91 -8.28 4.06
C VAL A 105 6.02 -8.87 3.19
N GLN A 106 7.28 -8.70 3.60
CA GLN A 106 8.44 -9.23 2.87
C GLN A 106 8.36 -10.74 2.67
N VAL A 107 8.07 -11.48 3.74
CA VAL A 107 7.94 -12.96 3.68
C VAL A 107 6.90 -13.37 2.64
N VAL A 108 5.71 -12.77 2.65
CA VAL A 108 4.65 -13.15 1.71
C VAL A 108 5.02 -12.80 0.29
N LEU A 109 5.56 -11.58 0.04
CA LEU A 109 6.00 -11.17 -1.29
C LEU A 109 7.11 -12.06 -1.84
N LEU A 110 8.11 -12.42 -1.03
CA LEU A 110 9.19 -13.31 -1.44
C LEU A 110 8.70 -14.73 -1.74
N LEU A 111 7.76 -15.28 -0.96
CA LEU A 111 7.15 -16.59 -1.24
C LEU A 111 6.42 -16.59 -2.59
N ILE A 112 5.64 -15.54 -2.87
CA ILE A 112 4.94 -15.36 -4.15
C ILE A 112 5.94 -15.24 -5.29
N GLY A 113 6.95 -14.37 -5.16
CA GLY A 113 7.99 -14.18 -6.17
C GLY A 113 8.77 -15.47 -6.46
N ARG A 114 9.18 -16.20 -5.41
CA ARG A 114 9.85 -17.50 -5.52
C ARG A 114 8.98 -18.54 -6.26
N TYR A 115 7.69 -18.59 -5.95
CA TYR A 115 6.76 -19.48 -6.63
C TYR A 115 6.67 -19.19 -8.13
N PHE A 116 6.53 -17.92 -8.49
CA PHE A 116 6.49 -17.48 -9.89
C PHE A 116 7.79 -17.81 -10.62
N ALA A 117 8.93 -17.48 -10.05
CA ALA A 117 10.24 -17.78 -10.63
C ALA A 117 10.44 -19.30 -10.85
N ARG A 118 10.08 -20.13 -9.86
CA ARG A 118 10.16 -21.61 -9.98
C ARG A 118 9.22 -22.17 -11.06
N SER A 119 8.09 -21.52 -11.32
CA SER A 119 7.16 -21.91 -12.38
C SER A 119 7.58 -21.41 -13.76
N GLY A 120 8.72 -20.71 -13.89
CA GLY A 120 9.23 -20.16 -15.14
C GLY A 120 8.40 -19.00 -15.67
N ARG A 121 7.62 -18.34 -14.84
CA ARG A 121 6.82 -17.17 -15.18
C ARG A 121 7.56 -15.89 -14.83
N ASP A 122 7.38 -14.86 -15.66
CA ASP A 122 7.90 -13.54 -15.40
C ASP A 122 7.15 -12.87 -14.24
N LEU A 123 7.89 -12.21 -13.33
CA LEU A 123 7.33 -11.52 -12.17
C LEU A 123 6.36 -10.40 -12.55
N GLU A 124 6.54 -9.77 -13.71
CA GLU A 124 5.63 -8.73 -14.20
C GLU A 124 4.18 -9.21 -14.34
N TYR A 125 3.97 -10.51 -14.59
CA TYR A 125 2.62 -11.07 -14.65
C TYR A 125 1.89 -11.02 -13.30
N LEU A 126 2.62 -10.91 -12.18
CA LEU A 126 2.00 -10.73 -10.86
C LEU A 126 1.19 -9.44 -10.73
N ALA A 127 1.52 -8.40 -11.49
CA ALA A 127 0.78 -7.13 -11.50
C ALA A 127 -0.43 -7.13 -12.46
N ARG A 128 -0.63 -8.21 -13.21
CA ARG A 128 -1.69 -8.27 -14.23
C ARG A 128 -2.94 -8.98 -13.70
N PRO A 129 -4.14 -8.37 -13.82
CA PRO A 129 -5.40 -8.97 -13.35
C PRO A 129 -5.74 -10.30 -14.03
N ASP A 130 -5.29 -10.50 -15.28
CA ASP A 130 -5.56 -11.69 -16.10
C ASP A 130 -4.53 -12.82 -15.87
N ALA A 131 -3.36 -12.51 -15.30
CA ALA A 131 -2.21 -13.42 -15.26
C ALA A 131 -1.60 -13.64 -13.85
N GLY A 132 -2.07 -12.96 -12.82
CA GLY A 132 -1.62 -13.11 -11.43
C GLY A 132 -1.80 -14.52 -10.87
N LEU A 133 -1.78 -14.67 -9.56
CA LEU A 133 -2.02 -15.96 -8.89
C LEU A 133 -3.44 -16.44 -9.16
N GLY A 134 -3.59 -17.59 -9.78
CA GLY A 134 -4.87 -18.25 -10.02
C GLY A 134 -5.14 -19.38 -9.02
N GLU A 135 -6.31 -20.01 -9.13
CA GLU A 135 -6.74 -21.09 -8.22
C GLU A 135 -5.74 -22.24 -8.15
N GLN A 136 -5.17 -22.65 -9.28
CA GLN A 136 -4.18 -23.72 -9.32
C GLN A 136 -2.89 -23.35 -8.57
N ASP A 137 -2.47 -22.10 -8.66
CA ASP A 137 -1.31 -21.58 -7.94
C ASP A 137 -1.57 -21.60 -6.43
N LEU A 138 -2.76 -21.18 -6.01
CA LEU A 138 -3.16 -21.16 -4.61
C LEU A 138 -3.19 -22.58 -4.01
N VAL A 139 -3.68 -23.55 -4.76
CA VAL A 139 -3.68 -24.95 -4.36
C VAL A 139 -2.25 -25.47 -4.24
N ALA A 140 -1.40 -25.19 -5.23
CA ALA A 140 -0.01 -25.66 -5.23
C ALA A 140 0.81 -25.04 -4.08
N MET A 141 0.72 -23.74 -3.88
CA MET A 141 1.39 -23.03 -2.78
C MET A 141 0.85 -23.47 -1.41
N GLY A 142 -0.46 -23.69 -1.30
CA GLY A 142 -1.09 -24.12 -0.05
C GLY A 142 -0.82 -25.59 0.32
N ALA A 143 -0.34 -26.39 -0.62
CA ALA A 143 0.06 -27.79 -0.39
C ALA A 143 1.58 -27.96 -0.17
N ASP A 144 2.37 -26.91 -0.32
CA ASP A 144 3.82 -26.92 -0.10
C ASP A 144 4.14 -26.77 1.39
N ASP A 145 4.66 -27.84 2.01
CA ASP A 145 4.99 -27.87 3.43
C ASP A 145 6.04 -26.81 3.81
N GLU A 146 7.03 -26.55 2.95
CA GLU A 146 8.05 -25.52 3.18
C GLU A 146 7.38 -24.13 3.29
N TYR A 147 6.44 -23.83 2.39
CA TYR A 147 5.72 -22.55 2.42
C TYR A 147 4.84 -22.42 3.66
N LEU A 148 4.17 -23.50 4.07
CA LEU A 148 3.35 -23.50 5.28
C LEU A 148 4.18 -23.27 6.55
N GLU A 149 5.37 -23.86 6.63
CA GLU A 149 6.31 -23.65 7.75
C GLU A 149 6.79 -22.21 7.81
N ILE A 150 7.19 -21.62 6.68
CA ILE A 150 7.62 -20.22 6.61
C ILE A 150 6.48 -19.28 7.00
N LEU A 151 5.26 -19.52 6.51
CA LEU A 151 4.10 -18.70 6.85
C LEU A 151 3.76 -18.78 8.34
N ARG A 152 3.85 -19.97 8.97
CA ARG A 152 3.66 -20.11 10.43
C ARG A 152 4.73 -19.35 11.22
N ALA A 153 6.00 -19.44 10.79
CA ALA A 153 7.08 -18.67 11.40
C ALA A 153 6.84 -17.15 11.31
N ALA A 154 6.19 -16.69 10.24
CA ALA A 154 5.75 -15.30 10.07
C ALA A 154 4.37 -15.02 10.71
N ARG A 155 3.89 -15.88 11.61
CA ARG A 155 2.62 -15.73 12.36
C ARG A 155 1.37 -15.68 11.48
N PHE A 156 1.35 -16.44 10.37
CA PHE A 156 0.15 -16.68 9.58
C PHE A 156 -0.41 -18.08 9.92
N GLU A 157 -1.19 -18.16 11.00
CA GLU A 157 -1.71 -19.41 11.54
C GLU A 157 -2.66 -20.16 10.58
N LYS A 158 -3.40 -19.42 9.77
CA LYS A 158 -4.32 -19.97 8.75
C LYS A 158 -3.64 -20.17 7.39
N GLY A 159 -2.31 -20.02 7.33
CA GLY A 159 -1.51 -20.26 6.14
C GLY A 159 -1.71 -19.22 5.04
N LEU A 160 -1.67 -19.71 3.78
CA LEU A 160 -1.63 -18.84 2.59
C LEU A 160 -2.81 -17.89 2.48
N SER A 161 -4.03 -18.33 2.78
CA SER A 161 -5.22 -17.47 2.68
C SER A 161 -5.11 -16.24 3.59
N GLU A 162 -4.67 -16.42 4.83
CA GLU A 162 -4.45 -15.30 5.76
C GLU A 162 -3.34 -14.37 5.27
N ALA A 163 -2.27 -14.92 4.70
CA ALA A 163 -1.15 -14.15 4.17
C ALA A 163 -1.56 -13.29 2.96
N LEU A 164 -2.37 -13.83 2.05
CA LEU A 164 -2.89 -13.06 0.92
C LEU A 164 -3.88 -11.98 1.37
N ASP A 165 -4.80 -12.31 2.29
CA ASP A 165 -5.72 -11.34 2.89
C ASP A 165 -4.97 -10.21 3.60
N TYR A 166 -3.82 -10.50 4.20
CA TYR A 166 -2.96 -9.51 4.84
C TYR A 166 -2.41 -8.49 3.86
N LEU A 167 -1.97 -8.93 2.66
CA LEU A 167 -1.54 -8.01 1.59
C LEU A 167 -2.72 -7.24 0.98
N VAL A 168 -3.88 -7.89 0.79
CA VAL A 168 -5.10 -7.25 0.26
C VAL A 168 -5.57 -6.13 1.19
N LYS A 169 -5.60 -6.38 2.49
CA LYS A 169 -5.99 -5.39 3.50
C LYS A 169 -5.07 -4.16 3.54
N ARG A 170 -3.85 -4.27 3.01
CA ARG A 170 -2.86 -3.17 2.95
C ARG A 170 -2.78 -2.49 1.60
N ASN A 171 -3.63 -2.84 0.64
CA ASN A 171 -3.58 -2.38 -0.74
C ASN A 171 -2.26 -2.73 -1.47
N LEU A 172 -1.56 -3.77 -1.02
CA LEU A 172 -0.38 -4.32 -1.70
C LEU A 172 -0.76 -5.36 -2.75
N MET A 173 -1.98 -5.89 -2.65
CA MET A 173 -2.53 -6.89 -3.54
C MET A 173 -4.02 -6.64 -3.75
N PHE A 174 -4.54 -7.05 -4.89
CA PHE A 174 -5.97 -7.03 -5.18
C PHE A 174 -6.48 -8.46 -5.36
N SER A 175 -7.75 -8.67 -4.98
CA SER A 175 -8.48 -9.90 -5.26
C SER A 175 -9.50 -9.63 -6.35
N SER A 176 -9.44 -10.36 -7.46
CA SER A 176 -10.51 -10.39 -8.45
C SER A 176 -11.45 -11.56 -8.17
N GLY A 177 -12.76 -11.38 -8.39
CA GLY A 177 -13.83 -12.28 -7.94
C GLY A 177 -13.79 -13.76 -8.40
N ALA A 178 -12.72 -14.20 -9.07
CA ALA A 178 -12.52 -15.56 -9.58
C ALA A 178 -11.37 -16.29 -8.86
N ASN A 179 -11.22 -16.14 -7.54
CA ASN A 179 -10.07 -16.69 -6.78
C ASN A 179 -8.72 -16.35 -7.42
N ARG A 180 -8.61 -15.16 -7.94
CA ARG A 180 -7.38 -14.66 -8.53
C ARG A 180 -6.87 -13.46 -7.75
N TYR A 181 -5.56 -13.40 -7.57
CA TYR A 181 -4.87 -12.31 -6.87
C TYR A 181 -3.78 -11.75 -7.77
N PHE A 182 -3.59 -10.43 -7.69
CA PHE A 182 -2.51 -9.74 -8.39
C PHE A 182 -1.99 -8.58 -7.57
N LEU A 183 -0.71 -8.24 -7.71
CA LEU A 183 -0.07 -7.18 -6.95
C LEU A 183 -0.57 -5.81 -7.43
N SER A 184 -0.73 -4.89 -6.49
CA SER A 184 -0.84 -3.46 -6.79
C SER A 184 0.51 -2.91 -7.25
N SER A 185 0.53 -1.66 -7.74
CA SER A 185 1.79 -0.97 -8.05
C SER A 185 2.74 -0.92 -6.85
N ALA A 186 2.23 -0.69 -5.64
CA ALA A 186 3.03 -0.72 -4.42
C ALA A 186 3.55 -2.13 -4.09
N GLY A 187 2.70 -3.16 -4.22
CA GLY A 187 3.12 -4.54 -3.97
C GLY A 187 4.18 -5.01 -4.95
N MET A 188 4.06 -4.63 -6.22
CA MET A 188 5.05 -4.94 -7.24
C MET A 188 6.39 -4.23 -6.98
N HIS A 189 6.33 -2.93 -6.68
CA HIS A 189 7.53 -2.15 -6.35
C HIS A 189 8.30 -2.74 -5.15
N PHE A 190 7.60 -3.09 -4.07
CA PHE A 190 8.26 -3.74 -2.92
C PHE A 190 8.85 -5.10 -3.26
N LEU A 191 8.20 -5.91 -4.09
CA LEU A 191 8.75 -7.17 -4.54
C LEU A 191 10.03 -6.97 -5.37
N GLU A 192 10.04 -6.01 -6.29
CA GLU A 192 11.20 -5.68 -7.11
C GLU A 192 12.37 -5.17 -6.29
N GLU A 193 12.11 -4.34 -5.26
CA GLU A 193 13.15 -3.90 -4.32
C GLU A 193 13.76 -5.09 -3.57
N LEU A 194 12.94 -6.00 -3.03
CA LEU A 194 13.40 -7.18 -2.33
C LEU A 194 14.25 -8.10 -3.22
N VAL A 195 13.85 -8.30 -4.48
CA VAL A 195 14.62 -9.10 -5.44
C VAL A 195 15.96 -8.44 -5.74
N ARG A 196 15.97 -7.12 -5.94
CA ARG A 196 17.19 -6.35 -6.19
C ARG A 196 18.18 -6.40 -5.02
N GLU A 197 17.67 -6.28 -3.79
CA GLU A 197 18.51 -6.41 -2.59
C GLU A 197 19.13 -7.81 -2.47
N TYR A 198 18.35 -8.84 -2.78
CA TYR A 198 18.83 -10.22 -2.75
C TYR A 198 19.91 -10.52 -3.81
N GLU A 199 19.82 -9.91 -5.00
CA GLU A 199 20.81 -10.07 -6.07
C GLU A 199 22.14 -9.35 -5.78
N GLN A 200 22.14 -8.39 -4.85
CA GLN A 200 23.32 -7.60 -4.46
C GLN A 200 24.03 -8.15 -3.21
N ALA A 201 23.42 -9.09 -2.48
CA ALA A 201 23.93 -9.68 -1.26
C ALA A 201 24.81 -10.91 -1.53
#